data_5e6f858b6ddf4536af10d6b688b1e1b4
#
_entry.id   5e6f858b6ddf4536af10d6b688b1e1b4
#
_cell.length_a   1.000
_cell.length_b   1.000
_cell.length_c   1.000
_cell.angle_alpha   90.00
_cell.angle_beta   90.00
_cell.angle_gamma   90.00
#
_symmetry.space_group_name_H-M   'P 1'
#
loop_
_entity.id
_entity.type
_entity.pdbx_description
1 polymer ?
#
loop_
_entity_poly.entity_id
_entity_poly.type
_entity_poly.pdbx_seq_one_letter_code
_entity_poly.pdbx_strand_id
1 'polypeptide(L)'
;IKTRDDFLKNIEITEKIVDALIFKEMPPEDEKQLTAKEHEMMSTLFGSYLDAYIKESASLKSIVMRRMNRYEYNNAVKDLLQLKGDVYPLPEKVIRSSSYFNPSSGKFPNSIRLSNRALGKNQIEQHILTGVSPFAIDLQSEHGFNNRGDELSVSPIMVETFLNLGRSIVNAPEFDKYSNLTESSFFKLPETTPITRSLLEAHLSSFLEKAFRKPVSQDVMGRYINYLESELKNGKPFKDSMKKLITAIISSPRFFYISEQKNSSLKTQPLSPYEMATRLSFFLWSSIPDDELLRVARDGTILNPKIYESQVARLLESPKSKSIAENFARQWLRLDQLITAVPDFDRFQIYYSRIGCEQWKFGLQTMIEPLLLFESIMVEDRSIMLLVDSNYSYRSDEMQSWYNDEIPFGKRQNRNRFNTNSQTFTRRSLPSRREGGVITSAATLTMTSEPLRTSPIRRGAWVATVIFNKPPPPPPDIIPEIEQDDVEIEKKGITLRQRLVAHQENESCASCHKKIDPLGF
;
A
#
# COMPACT_ATOMS: atom_id res chain seq x y z
N ILE A 1 9.16 -19.17 -35.50
CA ILE A 1 10.17 -18.29 -34.90
C ILE A 1 11.54 -18.86 -35.25
N LYS A 2 12.36 -18.09 -35.97
CA LYS A 2 13.68 -18.57 -36.45
C LYS A 2 14.81 -17.59 -36.12
N THR A 3 14.50 -16.36 -35.79
CA THR A 3 15.49 -15.31 -35.55
C THR A 3 15.25 -14.62 -34.21
N ARG A 4 16.28 -13.92 -33.69
CA ARG A 4 16.15 -13.09 -32.51
C ARG A 4 15.01 -12.07 -32.63
N ASP A 5 14.85 -11.48 -33.81
CA ASP A 5 13.80 -10.48 -34.05
C ASP A 5 12.39 -11.09 -34.00
N ASP A 6 12.26 -12.36 -34.39
CA ASP A 6 10.98 -13.07 -34.26
C ASP A 6 10.61 -13.30 -32.79
N PHE A 7 11.58 -13.58 -31.91
CA PHE A 7 11.37 -13.70 -30.48
C PHE A 7 10.99 -12.37 -29.85
N LEU A 8 11.68 -11.29 -30.21
CA LEU A 8 11.38 -9.94 -29.69
C LEU A 8 10.00 -9.43 -30.15
N LYS A 9 9.53 -9.84 -31.33
CA LYS A 9 8.18 -9.52 -31.82
C LYS A 9 7.08 -10.35 -31.16
N ASN A 10 7.41 -11.56 -30.70
CA ASN A 10 6.48 -12.50 -30.08
C ASN A 10 6.82 -12.73 -28.61
N ILE A 11 6.81 -11.67 -27.82
CA ILE A 11 7.32 -11.69 -26.45
C ILE A 11 6.59 -12.69 -25.55
N GLU A 12 5.26 -12.84 -25.70
CA GLU A 12 4.46 -13.82 -24.93
C GLU A 12 4.93 -15.26 -25.15
N ILE A 13 5.37 -15.59 -26.38
CA ILE A 13 5.93 -16.90 -26.67
C ILE A 13 7.32 -17.03 -26.05
N THR A 14 8.11 -15.96 -26.09
CA THR A 14 9.43 -15.93 -25.46
C THR A 14 9.33 -16.12 -23.94
N GLU A 15 8.38 -15.48 -23.28
CA GLU A 15 8.08 -15.68 -21.86
C GLU A 15 7.71 -17.13 -21.56
N LYS A 16 6.80 -17.71 -22.35
CA LYS A 16 6.39 -19.13 -22.20
C LYS A 16 7.56 -20.09 -22.38
N ILE A 17 8.48 -19.82 -23.32
CA ILE A 17 9.68 -20.63 -23.51
C ILE A 17 10.62 -20.52 -22.31
N VAL A 18 10.83 -19.32 -21.77
CA VAL A 18 11.66 -19.12 -20.57
C VAL A 18 11.05 -19.85 -19.39
N ASP A 19 9.76 -19.72 -19.18
CA ASP A 19 9.07 -20.41 -18.09
C ASP A 19 9.16 -21.94 -18.23
N ALA A 20 8.90 -22.47 -19.44
CA ALA A 20 9.02 -23.91 -19.72
C ALA A 20 10.44 -24.44 -19.51
N LEU A 21 11.47 -23.66 -19.80
CA LEU A 21 12.85 -24.00 -19.49
C LEU A 21 13.12 -23.97 -17.97
N ILE A 22 12.71 -22.90 -17.28
CA ILE A 22 12.90 -22.78 -15.81
C ILE A 22 12.24 -23.94 -15.07
N PHE A 23 11.02 -24.31 -15.46
CA PHE A 23 10.26 -25.41 -14.85
C PHE A 23 10.62 -26.80 -15.40
N LYS A 24 11.58 -26.88 -16.34
CA LYS A 24 12.00 -28.13 -17.01
C LYS A 24 10.84 -28.87 -17.71
N GLU A 25 9.90 -28.11 -18.27
CA GLU A 25 8.79 -28.62 -19.07
C GLU A 25 9.18 -28.82 -20.54
N MET A 26 10.35 -28.33 -20.94
CA MET A 26 10.90 -28.47 -22.29
C MET A 26 12.36 -28.93 -22.25
N PRO A 27 12.76 -29.88 -23.10
CA PRO A 27 11.89 -30.67 -24.03
C PRO A 27 10.88 -31.55 -23.30
N PRO A 28 9.76 -32.00 -23.97
CA PRO A 28 8.84 -32.98 -23.42
C PRO A 28 9.56 -34.23 -22.93
N GLU A 29 8.97 -34.97 -21.97
CA GLU A 29 9.61 -36.13 -21.32
C GLU A 29 9.98 -37.27 -22.30
N ASP A 30 9.24 -37.39 -23.39
CA ASP A 30 9.44 -38.37 -24.48
C ASP A 30 10.48 -37.96 -25.51
N GLU A 31 11.00 -36.75 -25.41
CA GLU A 31 12.04 -36.22 -26.30
C GLU A 31 13.43 -36.21 -25.64
N LYS A 32 14.48 -36.04 -26.46
CA LYS A 32 15.84 -35.99 -25.97
C LYS A 32 16.02 -34.82 -25.02
N GLN A 33 16.32 -35.10 -23.75
CA GLN A 33 16.48 -34.13 -22.71
C GLN A 33 17.78 -33.32 -22.88
N LEU A 34 17.74 -32.04 -22.51
CA LEU A 34 18.90 -31.15 -22.49
C LEU A 34 19.86 -31.54 -21.37
N THR A 35 21.14 -31.46 -21.65
CA THR A 35 22.15 -31.51 -20.60
C THR A 35 22.04 -30.26 -19.70
N ALA A 36 22.52 -30.33 -18.46
CA ALA A 36 22.50 -29.21 -17.52
C ALA A 36 23.14 -27.94 -18.14
N LYS A 37 24.22 -28.11 -18.91
CA LYS A 37 24.91 -27.00 -19.58
C LYS A 37 24.10 -26.39 -20.73
N GLU A 38 23.44 -27.22 -21.54
CA GLU A 38 22.56 -26.76 -22.62
C GLU A 38 21.35 -26.03 -22.03
N HIS A 39 20.79 -26.55 -20.96
CA HIS A 39 19.66 -25.94 -20.28
C HIS A 39 20.02 -24.55 -19.71
N GLU A 40 21.14 -24.40 -19.03
CA GLU A 40 21.64 -23.13 -18.51
C GLU A 40 21.92 -22.13 -19.65
N MET A 41 22.53 -22.60 -20.75
CA MET A 41 22.82 -21.75 -21.90
C MET A 41 21.52 -21.24 -22.57
N MET A 42 20.52 -22.10 -22.75
CA MET A 42 19.23 -21.70 -23.34
C MET A 42 18.45 -20.77 -22.43
N SER A 43 18.38 -21.05 -21.13
CA SER A 43 17.73 -20.18 -20.15
C SER A 43 18.36 -18.78 -20.12
N THR A 44 19.69 -18.71 -20.16
CA THR A 44 20.43 -17.45 -20.23
C THR A 44 20.17 -16.70 -21.53
N LEU A 45 20.16 -17.40 -22.67
CA LEU A 45 19.93 -16.81 -23.99
C LEU A 45 18.53 -16.18 -24.08
N PHE A 46 17.49 -16.95 -23.78
CA PHE A 46 16.11 -16.47 -23.86
C PHE A 46 15.79 -15.43 -22.78
N GLY A 47 16.38 -15.56 -21.57
CA GLY A 47 16.34 -14.53 -20.55
C GLY A 47 16.93 -13.19 -21.05
N SER A 48 18.05 -13.23 -21.78
CA SER A 48 18.64 -12.03 -22.39
C SER A 48 17.75 -11.37 -23.45
N TYR A 49 16.93 -12.14 -24.17
CA TYR A 49 15.95 -11.59 -25.12
C TYR A 49 14.80 -10.88 -24.39
N LEU A 50 14.31 -11.46 -23.31
CA LEU A 50 13.33 -10.79 -22.42
C LEU A 50 13.88 -9.48 -21.86
N ASP A 51 15.09 -9.49 -21.34
CA ASP A 51 15.74 -8.28 -20.81
C ASP A 51 15.92 -7.20 -21.88
N ALA A 52 16.30 -7.59 -23.10
CA ALA A 52 16.40 -6.66 -24.21
C ALA A 52 15.04 -6.04 -24.58
N TYR A 53 14.00 -6.86 -24.65
CA TYR A 53 12.64 -6.40 -24.91
C TYR A 53 12.15 -5.45 -23.82
N ILE A 54 12.35 -5.79 -22.54
CA ILE A 54 11.98 -4.94 -21.41
C ILE A 54 12.67 -3.58 -21.51
N LYS A 55 13.98 -3.56 -21.83
CA LYS A 55 14.74 -2.31 -22.02
C LYS A 55 14.20 -1.47 -23.18
N GLU A 56 13.84 -2.10 -24.29
CA GLU A 56 13.30 -1.41 -25.46
C GLU A 56 11.86 -0.96 -25.28
N SER A 57 11.01 -1.78 -24.67
CA SER A 57 9.58 -1.49 -24.49
C SER A 57 9.28 -0.64 -23.25
N ALA A 58 10.12 -0.66 -22.22
CA ALA A 58 9.99 0.23 -21.06
C ALA A 58 10.03 1.73 -21.46
N SER A 59 10.60 2.02 -22.63
CA SER A 59 10.64 3.39 -23.19
C SER A 59 9.31 3.89 -23.75
N LEU A 60 8.29 3.06 -23.87
CA LEU A 60 7.09 3.37 -24.68
C LEU A 60 5.82 3.58 -23.85
N LYS A 61 5.80 3.29 -22.54
CA LYS A 61 4.61 3.51 -21.74
C LYS A 61 4.47 4.98 -21.38
N SER A 62 3.35 5.57 -21.81
CA SER A 62 2.96 6.93 -21.44
C SER A 62 2.75 6.99 -19.92
N ILE A 63 3.40 7.98 -19.27
CA ILE A 63 3.11 8.26 -17.86
C ILE A 63 1.70 8.80 -17.77
N VAL A 64 0.86 8.14 -17.01
CA VAL A 64 -0.52 8.54 -16.80
C VAL A 64 -0.57 9.54 -15.66
N MET A 65 -1.13 10.73 -15.92
CA MET A 65 -1.48 11.66 -14.85
C MET A 65 -2.49 10.99 -13.92
N ARG A 66 -2.20 10.97 -12.61
CA ARG A 66 -3.09 10.40 -11.62
C ARG A 66 -3.48 11.40 -10.53
N ARG A 67 -4.67 11.29 -10.00
CA ARG A 67 -5.00 12.01 -8.77
C ARG A 67 -4.44 11.27 -7.54
N MET A 68 -4.34 11.98 -6.45
CA MET A 68 -4.12 11.36 -5.15
C MET A 68 -5.30 10.46 -4.79
N ASN A 69 -5.03 9.28 -4.26
CA ASN A 69 -6.04 8.48 -3.60
C ASN A 69 -6.39 9.09 -2.23
N ARG A 70 -7.37 8.52 -1.55
CA ARG A 70 -7.86 9.05 -0.27
C ARG A 70 -6.78 9.10 0.82
N TYR A 71 -5.92 8.10 0.89
CA TYR A 71 -4.82 8.04 1.85
C TYR A 71 -3.76 9.12 1.57
N GLU A 72 -3.36 9.26 0.32
CA GLU A 72 -2.37 10.27 -0.11
C GLU A 72 -2.90 11.70 0.08
N TYR A 73 -4.17 11.95 -0.24
CA TYR A 73 -4.80 13.25 -0.05
C TYR A 73 -4.87 13.64 1.43
N ASN A 74 -5.24 12.71 2.31
CA ASN A 74 -5.21 12.94 3.76
C ASN A 74 -3.82 13.36 4.23
N ASN A 75 -2.78 12.61 3.83
CA ASN A 75 -1.41 12.89 4.25
C ASN A 75 -0.90 14.21 3.67
N ALA A 76 -1.20 14.50 2.40
CA ALA A 76 -0.81 15.75 1.75
C ALA A 76 -1.46 16.98 2.41
N VAL A 77 -2.75 16.91 2.73
CA VAL A 77 -3.46 18.00 3.44
C VAL A 77 -2.94 18.14 4.87
N LYS A 78 -2.76 17.03 5.58
CA LYS A 78 -2.18 17.01 6.92
C LYS A 78 -0.82 17.70 6.98
N ASP A 79 0.07 17.36 6.03
CA ASP A 79 1.42 17.92 5.98
C ASP A 79 1.42 19.38 5.52
N LEU A 80 0.58 19.74 4.54
CA LEU A 80 0.46 21.12 4.06
C LEU A 80 -0.06 22.05 5.15
N LEU A 81 -1.11 21.63 5.87
CA LEU A 81 -1.77 22.41 6.91
C LEU A 81 -1.17 22.18 8.30
N GLN A 82 -0.10 21.39 8.40
CA GLN A 82 0.59 21.04 9.64
C GLN A 82 -0.36 20.55 10.75
N LEU A 83 -1.30 19.67 10.37
CA LEU A 83 -2.28 19.12 11.31
C LEU A 83 -1.67 18.05 12.21
N LYS A 84 -2.03 18.04 13.48
CA LYS A 84 -1.55 17.10 14.51
C LYS A 84 -2.09 15.67 14.37
N GLY A 85 -2.98 15.40 13.42
CA GLY A 85 -3.58 14.08 13.18
C GLY A 85 -4.24 13.98 11.83
N ASP A 86 -4.87 12.84 11.56
CA ASP A 86 -5.55 12.61 10.30
C ASP A 86 -6.75 13.54 10.12
N VAL A 87 -6.99 13.98 8.88
CA VAL A 87 -8.04 14.93 8.52
C VAL A 87 -9.42 14.32 8.68
N TYR A 88 -9.54 13.05 8.30
CA TYR A 88 -10.77 12.27 8.33
C TYR A 88 -10.48 10.79 8.62
N PRO A 89 -11.51 9.99 8.92
CA PRO A 89 -11.33 8.55 9.15
C PRO A 89 -10.74 7.83 7.95
N LEU A 90 -9.71 7.01 8.20
CA LEU A 90 -9.04 6.16 7.22
C LEU A 90 -9.17 4.70 7.65
N PRO A 91 -10.20 3.98 7.19
CA PRO A 91 -10.35 2.56 7.48
C PRO A 91 -9.18 1.72 6.96
N GLU A 92 -8.44 2.24 6.00
CA GLU A 92 -7.22 1.65 5.45
C GLU A 92 -6.07 1.57 6.46
N LYS A 93 -6.04 2.44 7.47
CA LYS A 93 -5.03 2.39 8.53
C LYS A 93 -5.39 1.34 9.57
N VAL A 94 -4.78 0.17 9.48
CA VAL A 94 -4.96 -0.91 10.46
C VAL A 94 -4.33 -0.54 11.80
N ILE A 95 -3.07 -0.09 11.79
CA ILE A 95 -2.33 0.32 12.98
C ILE A 95 -2.23 1.85 13.00
N ARG A 96 -3.05 2.51 13.78
CA ARG A 96 -3.10 3.98 13.82
C ARG A 96 -2.09 4.62 14.76
N SER A 97 -1.58 3.85 15.73
CA SER A 97 -0.50 4.33 16.58
C SER A 97 0.83 4.29 15.84
N SER A 98 1.57 5.39 15.92
CA SER A 98 2.93 5.50 15.38
C SER A 98 3.98 5.73 16.47
N SER A 99 3.58 5.80 17.73
CA SER A 99 4.49 6.14 18.84
C SER A 99 5.63 5.13 19.07
N TYR A 100 5.44 3.88 18.64
CA TYR A 100 6.46 2.84 18.72
C TYR A 100 7.43 2.85 17.52
N PHE A 101 7.04 3.53 16.42
CA PHE A 101 7.77 3.49 15.16
C PHE A 101 8.82 4.60 15.12
N ASN A 102 10.07 4.24 15.33
CA ASN A 102 11.22 5.14 15.30
C ASN A 102 12.32 4.58 14.39
N PRO A 103 12.22 4.77 13.07
CA PRO A 103 13.15 4.17 12.12
C PRO A 103 14.58 4.71 12.24
N SER A 104 14.78 5.97 12.68
CA SER A 104 16.12 6.53 12.89
C SER A 104 16.93 5.83 13.98
N SER A 105 16.27 5.05 14.84
CA SER A 105 16.97 4.27 15.87
C SER A 105 17.68 3.02 15.31
N GLY A 106 17.33 2.57 14.11
CA GLY A 106 17.79 1.29 13.54
C GLY A 106 17.38 0.05 14.36
N LYS A 107 16.47 0.22 15.33
CA LYS A 107 15.99 -0.85 16.21
C LYS A 107 14.47 -0.83 16.29
N PHE A 108 13.87 -1.97 16.05
CA PHE A 108 12.42 -2.11 16.19
C PHE A 108 12.07 -2.73 17.55
N PRO A 109 11.05 -2.23 18.26
CA PRO A 109 10.73 -2.69 19.60
C PRO A 109 10.38 -4.18 19.64
N ASN A 110 10.85 -4.89 20.67
CA ASN A 110 10.48 -6.29 20.89
C ASN A 110 9.05 -6.47 21.40
N SER A 111 8.43 -5.42 21.93
CA SER A 111 7.08 -5.44 22.48
C SER A 111 6.34 -4.14 22.15
N ILE A 112 5.15 -4.28 21.55
CA ILE A 112 4.35 -3.14 21.08
C ILE A 112 2.95 -3.31 21.64
N ARG A 113 2.54 -2.35 22.47
CA ARG A 113 1.19 -2.32 23.01
C ARG A 113 0.28 -1.48 22.12
N LEU A 114 -0.75 -2.09 21.59
CA LEU A 114 -1.76 -1.44 20.75
C LEU A 114 -3.10 -1.42 21.48
N SER A 115 -3.70 -0.23 21.58
CA SER A 115 -5.05 -0.06 22.14
C SER A 115 -6.12 -0.34 21.07
N ASN A 116 -7.37 -0.53 21.47
CA ASN A 116 -8.49 -0.65 20.55
C ASN A 116 -8.62 0.55 19.60
N ARG A 117 -8.30 1.76 20.07
CA ARG A 117 -8.27 2.95 19.23
C ARG A 117 -7.17 2.84 18.18
N ALA A 118 -6.01 2.32 18.57
CA ALA A 118 -4.90 2.07 17.64
C ALA A 118 -5.22 0.98 16.61
N LEU A 119 -6.16 0.10 16.88
CA LEU A 119 -6.59 -1.00 16.00
C LEU A 119 -7.79 -0.64 15.10
N GLY A 120 -8.13 0.61 14.98
CA GLY A 120 -9.17 1.04 14.06
C GLY A 120 -10.62 0.71 14.46
N LYS A 121 -10.87 0.19 15.65
CA LYS A 121 -12.22 -0.17 16.10
C LYS A 121 -13.20 0.99 16.05
N ASN A 122 -12.76 2.18 16.46
CA ASN A 122 -13.57 3.39 16.50
C ASN A 122 -13.06 4.37 15.43
N GLN A 123 -13.27 4.02 14.19
CA GLN A 123 -12.80 4.80 13.03
C GLN A 123 -13.33 6.24 13.05
N ILE A 124 -14.53 6.43 13.58
CA ILE A 124 -15.19 7.74 13.65
C ILE A 124 -14.56 8.65 14.71
N GLU A 125 -14.00 8.08 15.78
CA GLU A 125 -13.51 8.84 16.94
C GLU A 125 -12.06 9.33 16.82
N GLN A 126 -11.35 8.98 15.75
CA GLN A 126 -9.89 9.25 15.64
C GLN A 126 -9.50 10.37 14.69
N HIS A 127 -10.44 10.92 13.95
CA HIS A 127 -10.19 12.14 13.20
C HIS A 127 -10.23 13.35 14.16
N ILE A 128 -9.36 14.31 13.89
CA ILE A 128 -9.23 15.49 14.76
C ILE A 128 -10.20 16.61 14.41
N LEU A 129 -10.86 16.53 13.26
CA LEU A 129 -11.75 17.55 12.73
C LEU A 129 -13.19 17.02 12.65
N THR A 130 -14.10 17.65 13.37
CA THR A 130 -15.53 17.28 13.35
C THR A 130 -16.20 17.75 12.06
N GLY A 131 -17.10 16.92 11.53
CA GLY A 131 -17.89 17.24 10.32
C GLY A 131 -17.14 17.10 9.01
N VAL A 132 -15.90 16.56 9.03
CA VAL A 132 -15.12 16.30 7.82
C VAL A 132 -15.34 14.87 7.36
N SER A 133 -15.95 14.72 6.19
CA SER A 133 -16.18 13.42 5.56
C SER A 133 -15.30 13.26 4.33
N PRO A 134 -14.59 12.13 4.19
CA PRO A 134 -13.78 11.87 3.00
C PRO A 134 -14.65 11.59 1.77
N PHE A 135 -14.03 11.67 0.59
CA PHE A 135 -14.60 11.07 -0.61
C PHE A 135 -14.55 9.53 -0.54
N ALA A 136 -15.21 8.86 -1.47
CA ALA A 136 -15.32 7.41 -1.51
C ALA A 136 -13.94 6.72 -1.50
N ILE A 137 -13.90 5.50 -0.98
CA ILE A 137 -12.70 4.66 -1.01
C ILE A 137 -12.37 4.35 -2.46
N ASP A 138 -11.10 4.52 -2.82
CA ASP A 138 -10.61 4.15 -4.14
C ASP A 138 -10.51 2.63 -4.25
N LEU A 139 -11.06 2.10 -5.34
CA LEU A 139 -11.00 0.66 -5.59
C LEU A 139 -9.57 0.23 -5.91
N GLN A 140 -9.24 -0.98 -5.50
CA GLN A 140 -7.98 -1.62 -5.89
C GLN A 140 -8.11 -2.18 -7.30
N SER A 141 -7.07 -1.98 -8.11
CA SER A 141 -6.95 -2.60 -9.41
C SER A 141 -6.64 -4.09 -9.30
N GLU A 142 -6.64 -4.80 -10.42
CA GLU A 142 -6.23 -6.22 -10.51
C GLU A 142 -4.90 -6.51 -9.80
N HIS A 143 -3.96 -5.57 -9.83
CA HIS A 143 -2.66 -5.70 -9.16
C HIS A 143 -2.71 -5.46 -7.65
N GLY A 144 -3.86 -5.13 -7.09
CA GLY A 144 -4.05 -4.90 -5.66
C GLY A 144 -3.76 -3.48 -5.18
N PHE A 145 -3.34 -2.55 -6.05
CA PHE A 145 -3.04 -1.16 -5.68
C PHE A 145 -4.15 -0.21 -6.13
N ASN A 146 -4.40 0.82 -5.33
CA ASN A 146 -5.44 1.84 -5.57
C ASN A 146 -4.87 3.18 -6.03
N ASN A 147 -3.69 3.19 -6.65
CA ASN A 147 -3.03 4.41 -7.12
C ASN A 147 -2.73 4.40 -8.63
N ARG A 148 -3.42 3.57 -9.41
CA ARG A 148 -3.31 3.57 -10.88
C ARG A 148 -4.06 4.74 -11.49
N GLY A 149 -3.39 5.47 -12.37
CA GLY A 149 -3.94 6.68 -12.98
C GLY A 149 -5.11 6.45 -13.93
N ASP A 150 -5.17 5.30 -14.58
CA ASP A 150 -6.25 4.90 -15.47
C ASP A 150 -7.55 4.53 -14.74
N GLU A 151 -7.46 4.19 -13.44
CA GLU A 151 -8.62 3.87 -12.61
C GLU A 151 -9.06 5.02 -11.69
N LEU A 152 -8.16 5.95 -11.40
CA LEU A 152 -8.42 7.11 -10.56
C LEU A 152 -9.07 8.26 -11.37
N SER A 153 -10.29 8.04 -11.86
CA SER A 153 -11.04 9.05 -12.58
C SER A 153 -11.49 10.20 -11.69
N VAL A 154 -11.77 11.36 -12.30
CA VAL A 154 -12.39 12.51 -11.64
C VAL A 154 -13.67 12.87 -12.37
N SER A 155 -14.80 12.61 -11.74
CA SER A 155 -16.10 13.05 -12.22
C SER A 155 -16.39 14.50 -11.79
N PRO A 156 -17.35 15.21 -12.43
CA PRO A 156 -17.79 16.53 -11.96
C PRO A 156 -18.23 16.52 -10.49
N ILE A 157 -18.91 15.47 -10.04
CA ILE A 157 -19.33 15.28 -8.63
C ILE A 157 -18.10 15.22 -7.71
N MET A 158 -17.02 14.61 -8.16
CA MET A 158 -15.80 14.53 -7.35
C MET A 158 -15.11 15.88 -7.20
N VAL A 159 -15.14 16.74 -8.20
CA VAL A 159 -14.63 18.12 -8.08
C VAL A 159 -15.41 18.89 -7.02
N GLU A 160 -16.74 18.78 -7.03
CA GLU A 160 -17.58 19.36 -5.99
C GLU A 160 -17.28 18.78 -4.61
N THR A 161 -17.06 17.47 -4.54
CA THR A 161 -16.67 16.79 -3.30
C THR A 161 -15.36 17.34 -2.74
N PHE A 162 -14.33 17.56 -3.57
CA PHE A 162 -13.08 18.19 -3.14
C PHE A 162 -13.30 19.61 -2.60
N LEU A 163 -14.18 20.40 -3.23
CA LEU A 163 -14.48 21.75 -2.77
C LEU A 163 -15.20 21.72 -1.40
N ASN A 164 -16.19 20.86 -1.24
CA ASN A 164 -16.94 20.71 0.00
C ASN A 164 -16.04 20.16 1.12
N LEU A 165 -15.18 19.20 0.80
CA LEU A 165 -14.18 18.66 1.71
C LEU A 165 -13.20 19.76 2.16
N GLY A 166 -12.65 20.54 1.23
CA GLY A 166 -11.76 21.65 1.56
C GLY A 166 -12.42 22.68 2.48
N ARG A 167 -13.69 23.00 2.24
CA ARG A 167 -14.48 23.89 3.11
C ARG A 167 -14.68 23.31 4.50
N SER A 168 -15.05 22.03 4.60
CA SER A 168 -15.26 21.38 5.90
C SER A 168 -14.00 21.31 6.73
N ILE A 169 -12.84 21.09 6.11
CA ILE A 169 -11.54 21.04 6.79
C ILE A 169 -11.21 22.38 7.45
N VAL A 170 -11.18 23.46 6.70
CA VAL A 170 -10.74 24.77 7.22
C VAL A 170 -11.74 25.43 8.16
N ASN A 171 -13.01 25.04 8.08
CA ASN A 171 -14.09 25.54 8.94
C ASN A 171 -14.43 24.59 10.10
N ALA A 172 -13.74 23.47 10.24
CA ALA A 172 -13.94 22.59 11.38
C ALA A 172 -13.66 23.35 12.69
N PRO A 173 -14.50 23.19 13.73
CA PRO A 173 -14.33 23.92 15.01
C PRO A 173 -12.95 23.73 15.63
N GLU A 174 -12.35 22.56 15.41
CA GLU A 174 -11.06 22.19 15.99
C GLU A 174 -9.87 22.60 15.11
N PHE A 175 -10.08 23.14 13.91
CA PHE A 175 -9.00 23.44 12.96
C PHE A 175 -7.91 24.30 13.60
N ASP A 176 -8.31 25.39 14.25
CA ASP A 176 -7.35 26.33 14.87
C ASP A 176 -6.55 25.70 16.01
N LYS A 177 -7.11 24.72 16.71
CA LYS A 177 -6.46 23.98 17.79
C LYS A 177 -5.43 22.95 17.29
N TYR A 178 -5.71 22.33 16.15
CA TYR A 178 -4.92 21.21 15.65
C TYR A 178 -4.00 21.57 14.49
N SER A 179 -4.10 22.79 13.92
CA SER A 179 -3.18 23.26 12.88
C SER A 179 -2.09 24.15 13.46
N ASN A 180 -0.84 23.74 13.32
CA ASN A 180 0.31 24.57 13.72
C ASN A 180 0.45 25.83 12.84
N LEU A 181 -0.18 25.89 11.66
CA LEU A 181 -0.23 27.11 10.85
C LEU A 181 -0.93 28.25 11.59
N THR A 182 -1.87 27.95 12.48
CA THR A 182 -2.61 28.97 13.25
C THR A 182 -1.72 29.65 14.28
N GLU A 183 -0.75 28.93 14.83
CA GLU A 183 0.25 29.47 15.76
C GLU A 183 1.36 30.24 15.03
N SER A 184 1.57 29.97 13.75
CA SER A 184 2.56 30.64 12.90
C SER A 184 2.08 32.01 12.42
N SER A 185 2.98 32.77 11.79
CA SER A 185 2.64 34.03 11.12
C SER A 185 1.76 33.89 9.88
N PHE A 186 1.44 32.64 9.45
CA PHE A 186 0.72 32.38 8.20
C PHE A 186 -0.68 33.03 8.13
N PHE A 187 -1.39 33.10 9.27
CA PHE A 187 -2.72 33.75 9.35
C PHE A 187 -2.65 35.20 9.88
N LYS A 188 -1.45 35.75 9.96
CA LYS A 188 -1.23 37.13 10.46
C LYS A 188 -0.45 37.94 9.44
N LEU A 189 -0.83 39.16 9.25
CA LEU A 189 -0.01 40.16 8.53
C LEU A 189 0.80 40.96 9.50
N PRO A 190 1.95 41.47 9.10
CA PRO A 190 2.72 42.41 9.92
C PRO A 190 1.86 43.67 10.22
N GLU A 191 1.73 44.03 11.47
CA GLU A 191 0.88 45.15 11.93
C GLU A 191 1.38 46.52 11.43
N THR A 192 2.66 46.62 11.12
CA THR A 192 3.36 47.91 10.85
C THR A 192 3.56 48.21 9.37
N THR A 193 3.15 47.32 8.46
CA THR A 193 3.44 47.45 7.03
C THR A 193 2.14 47.55 6.24
N PRO A 194 2.01 48.47 5.27
CA PRO A 194 0.87 48.50 4.36
C PRO A 194 0.78 47.15 3.60
N ILE A 195 -0.42 46.63 3.46
CA ILE A 195 -0.65 45.41 2.70
C ILE A 195 -0.38 45.68 1.22
N THR A 196 0.79 45.27 0.75
CA THR A 196 1.18 45.42 -0.65
C THR A 196 1.07 44.05 -1.36
N ARG A 197 0.90 44.09 -2.69
CA ARG A 197 0.90 42.91 -3.52
C ARG A 197 2.16 42.05 -3.31
N SER A 198 3.33 42.70 -3.29
CA SER A 198 4.61 41.98 -3.08
C SER A 198 4.71 41.30 -1.71
N LEU A 199 4.11 41.88 -0.67
CA LEU A 199 4.02 41.25 0.65
C LEU A 199 3.15 40.00 0.60
N LEU A 200 1.99 40.05 -0.08
CA LEU A 200 1.11 38.90 -0.23
C LEU A 200 1.75 37.81 -1.08
N GLU A 201 2.46 38.17 -2.14
CA GLU A 201 3.22 37.22 -2.98
C GLU A 201 4.30 36.50 -2.18
N ALA A 202 5.10 37.22 -1.42
CA ALA A 202 6.13 36.65 -0.56
C ALA A 202 5.52 35.71 0.51
N HIS A 203 4.37 36.10 1.06
CA HIS A 203 3.65 35.34 2.07
C HIS A 203 3.11 33.99 1.53
N LEU A 204 2.62 33.96 0.28
CA LEU A 204 2.03 32.78 -0.33
C LEU A 204 3.01 31.90 -1.10
N SER A 205 4.16 32.43 -1.50
CA SER A 205 5.07 31.77 -2.43
C SER A 205 5.48 30.36 -1.97
N SER A 206 6.00 30.25 -0.75
CA SER A 206 6.44 28.97 -0.17
C SER A 206 5.27 27.99 0.02
N PHE A 207 4.12 28.49 0.46
CA PHE A 207 2.93 27.66 0.65
C PHE A 207 2.40 27.07 -0.67
N LEU A 208 2.34 27.89 -1.72
CA LEU A 208 1.89 27.45 -3.05
C LEU A 208 2.90 26.50 -3.70
N GLU A 209 4.22 26.76 -3.55
CA GLU A 209 5.26 25.86 -4.02
C GLU A 209 5.13 24.48 -3.38
N LYS A 210 4.92 24.45 -2.05
CA LYS A 210 4.71 23.21 -1.30
C LYS A 210 3.42 22.51 -1.70
N ALA A 211 2.31 23.24 -1.83
CA ALA A 211 1.03 22.68 -2.23
C ALA A 211 1.07 22.07 -3.63
N PHE A 212 1.70 22.74 -4.60
CA PHE A 212 1.74 22.29 -5.99
C PHE A 212 3.03 21.54 -6.35
N ARG A 213 3.94 21.40 -5.38
CA ARG A 213 5.18 20.64 -5.48
C ARG A 213 6.12 21.12 -6.61
N LYS A 214 5.97 22.38 -6.98
CA LYS A 214 6.78 23.06 -8.01
C LYS A 214 6.61 24.57 -7.90
N PRO A 215 7.54 25.37 -8.46
CA PRO A 215 7.38 26.81 -8.54
C PRO A 215 6.09 27.20 -9.26
N VAL A 216 5.47 28.26 -8.78
CA VAL A 216 4.19 28.75 -9.33
C VAL A 216 4.48 29.88 -10.30
N SER A 217 3.89 29.84 -11.50
CA SER A 217 4.01 30.92 -12.46
C SER A 217 3.34 32.20 -11.95
N GLN A 218 3.81 33.36 -12.43
CA GLN A 218 3.26 34.67 -12.07
C GLN A 218 1.75 34.79 -12.36
N ASP A 219 1.27 34.18 -13.44
CA ASP A 219 -0.15 34.12 -13.78
C ASP A 219 -0.95 33.37 -12.72
N VAL A 220 -0.46 32.22 -12.27
CA VAL A 220 -1.13 31.43 -11.22
C VAL A 220 -1.07 32.15 -9.89
N MET A 221 0.09 32.70 -9.50
CA MET A 221 0.26 33.52 -8.30
C MET A 221 -0.73 34.68 -8.32
N GLY A 222 -0.78 35.42 -9.43
CA GLY A 222 -1.66 36.56 -9.60
C GLY A 222 -3.14 36.27 -9.37
N ARG A 223 -3.62 35.09 -9.75
CA ARG A 223 -5.02 34.68 -9.50
C ARG A 223 -5.32 34.56 -8.00
N TYR A 224 -4.44 33.96 -7.23
CA TYR A 224 -4.61 33.83 -5.78
C TYR A 224 -4.47 35.19 -5.07
N ILE A 225 -3.53 36.01 -5.50
CA ILE A 225 -3.35 37.37 -4.95
C ILE A 225 -4.55 38.26 -5.26
N ASN A 226 -5.03 38.29 -6.51
CA ASN A 226 -6.20 39.09 -6.90
C ASN A 226 -7.45 38.71 -6.07
N TYR A 227 -7.62 37.39 -5.82
CA TYR A 227 -8.70 36.92 -4.96
C TYR A 227 -8.53 37.46 -3.53
N LEU A 228 -7.33 37.34 -2.95
CA LEU A 228 -7.06 37.79 -1.58
C LEU A 228 -7.22 39.31 -1.46
N GLU A 229 -6.69 40.09 -2.41
CA GLU A 229 -6.86 41.55 -2.46
C GLU A 229 -8.35 41.95 -2.53
N SER A 230 -9.16 41.21 -3.32
CA SER A 230 -10.61 41.45 -3.42
C SER A 230 -11.33 41.21 -2.09
N GLU A 231 -11.01 40.10 -1.38
CA GLU A 231 -11.61 39.81 -0.08
C GLU A 231 -11.24 40.89 0.96
N LEU A 232 -9.98 41.32 0.95
CA LEU A 232 -9.49 42.37 1.87
C LEU A 232 -10.13 43.72 1.57
N LYS A 233 -10.26 44.11 0.29
CA LYS A 233 -10.98 45.33 -0.14
C LYS A 233 -12.43 45.33 0.30
N ASN A 234 -13.06 44.16 0.35
CA ASN A 234 -14.42 43.97 0.83
C ASN A 234 -14.52 43.94 2.38
N GLY A 235 -13.46 44.28 3.10
CA GLY A 235 -13.42 44.35 4.56
C GLY A 235 -13.45 42.99 5.27
N LYS A 236 -13.12 41.89 4.58
CA LYS A 236 -13.08 40.57 5.20
C LYS A 236 -11.81 40.40 6.04
N PRO A 237 -11.88 39.77 7.21
CA PRO A 237 -10.71 39.46 8.00
C PRO A 237 -9.67 38.66 7.21
N PHE A 238 -8.39 38.96 7.38
CA PHE A 238 -7.29 38.27 6.68
C PHE A 238 -7.33 36.75 6.90
N LYS A 239 -7.52 36.32 8.15
CA LYS A 239 -7.62 34.90 8.50
C LYS A 239 -8.72 34.16 7.76
N ASP A 240 -9.91 34.78 7.66
CA ASP A 240 -11.05 34.16 6.96
C ASP A 240 -10.82 34.11 5.46
N SER A 241 -10.20 35.14 4.89
CA SER A 241 -9.78 35.18 3.50
C SER A 241 -8.75 34.11 3.17
N MET A 242 -7.78 33.91 4.07
CA MET A 242 -6.77 32.83 3.96
C MET A 242 -7.39 31.44 4.07
N LYS A 243 -8.37 31.21 4.95
CA LYS A 243 -9.09 29.93 5.03
C LYS A 243 -9.83 29.60 3.72
N LYS A 244 -10.46 30.60 3.11
CA LYS A 244 -11.10 30.42 1.78
C LYS A 244 -10.05 30.15 0.69
N LEU A 245 -8.92 30.84 0.74
CA LEU A 245 -7.81 30.62 -0.20
C LEU A 245 -7.24 29.20 -0.08
N ILE A 246 -7.02 28.71 1.14
CA ILE A 246 -6.61 27.33 1.40
C ILE A 246 -7.61 26.34 0.80
N THR A 247 -8.93 26.60 0.99
CA THR A 247 -9.97 25.78 0.38
C THR A 247 -9.79 25.68 -1.14
N ALA A 248 -9.59 26.82 -1.81
CA ALA A 248 -9.37 26.85 -3.26
C ALA A 248 -8.09 26.12 -3.67
N ILE A 249 -7.02 26.18 -2.87
CA ILE A 249 -5.75 25.52 -3.14
C ILE A 249 -5.87 24.00 -3.03
N ILE A 250 -6.41 23.48 -1.91
CA ILE A 250 -6.48 22.03 -1.68
C ILE A 250 -7.56 21.35 -2.54
N SER A 251 -8.52 22.12 -3.08
CA SER A 251 -9.51 21.65 -4.03
C SER A 251 -9.07 21.81 -5.50
N SER A 252 -7.90 22.40 -5.73
CA SER A 252 -7.38 22.63 -7.08
C SER A 252 -6.86 21.34 -7.71
N PRO A 253 -7.09 21.10 -9.01
CA PRO A 253 -6.42 20.06 -9.77
C PRO A 253 -4.88 20.08 -9.63
N ARG A 254 -4.28 21.28 -9.48
CA ARG A 254 -2.83 21.41 -9.24
C ARG A 254 -2.38 20.78 -7.94
N PHE A 255 -3.25 20.70 -6.94
CA PHE A 255 -2.96 20.06 -5.68
C PHE A 255 -3.16 18.55 -5.75
N PHE A 256 -4.35 18.10 -6.15
CA PHE A 256 -4.71 16.68 -6.03
C PHE A 256 -4.25 15.80 -7.20
N TYR A 257 -3.82 16.37 -8.35
CA TYR A 257 -3.20 15.60 -9.41
C TYR A 257 -1.67 15.54 -9.25
N ILE A 258 -1.13 14.35 -9.44
CA ILE A 258 0.30 14.09 -9.60
C ILE A 258 0.52 13.93 -11.10
N SER A 259 1.22 14.89 -11.70
CA SER A 259 1.47 14.93 -13.13
C SER A 259 2.96 15.20 -13.40
N GLU A 260 3.47 14.59 -14.44
CA GLU A 260 4.81 14.82 -14.95
C GLU A 260 4.72 15.50 -16.33
N GLN A 261 5.70 16.35 -16.63
CA GLN A 261 5.72 17.03 -17.91
C GLN A 261 6.09 16.04 -19.01
N LYS A 262 5.31 16.02 -20.07
CA LYS A 262 5.58 15.21 -21.26
C LYS A 262 6.20 16.09 -22.34
N ASN A 263 7.43 15.78 -22.72
CA ASN A 263 8.02 16.34 -23.92
C ASN A 263 7.73 15.40 -25.10
N SER A 264 6.87 15.82 -26.01
CA SER A 264 6.38 15.00 -27.12
C SER A 264 7.46 14.53 -28.10
N SER A 265 8.64 15.14 -28.06
CA SER A 265 9.75 14.86 -29.00
C SER A 265 10.70 13.74 -28.55
N LEU A 266 10.62 13.29 -27.28
CA LEU A 266 11.54 12.28 -26.72
C LEU A 266 10.79 10.99 -26.38
N LYS A 267 11.39 9.84 -26.74
CA LYS A 267 10.89 8.51 -26.35
C LYS A 267 10.96 8.32 -24.82
N THR A 268 12.04 8.78 -24.21
CA THR A 268 12.25 8.83 -22.75
C THR A 268 12.82 10.19 -22.40
N GLN A 269 12.39 10.74 -21.26
CA GLN A 269 12.95 11.99 -20.74
C GLN A 269 13.28 11.80 -19.25
N PRO A 270 14.37 12.43 -18.77
CA PRO A 270 14.67 12.45 -17.34
C PRO A 270 13.60 13.27 -16.62
N LEU A 271 13.35 12.89 -15.38
CA LEU A 271 12.48 13.67 -14.49
C LEU A 271 13.13 15.02 -14.18
N SER A 272 12.32 16.05 -14.09
CA SER A 272 12.77 17.30 -13.50
C SER A 272 13.06 17.14 -11.99
N PRO A 273 13.87 18.01 -11.38
CA PRO A 273 14.15 17.92 -9.94
C PRO A 273 12.90 17.87 -9.06
N TYR A 274 11.88 18.66 -9.38
CA TYR A 274 10.61 18.67 -8.63
C TYR A 274 9.77 17.42 -8.83
N GLU A 275 9.79 16.83 -10.01
CA GLU A 275 9.13 15.55 -10.28
C GLU A 275 9.83 14.42 -9.54
N MET A 276 11.17 14.43 -9.48
CA MET A 276 11.95 13.47 -8.71
C MET A 276 11.61 13.57 -7.21
N ALA A 277 11.59 14.79 -6.65
CA ALA A 277 11.20 15.03 -5.27
C ALA A 277 9.78 14.56 -4.98
N THR A 278 8.85 14.83 -5.89
CA THR A 278 7.45 14.40 -5.78
C THR A 278 7.33 12.88 -5.80
N ARG A 279 7.96 12.20 -6.76
CA ARG A 279 7.96 10.73 -6.80
C ARG A 279 8.52 10.12 -5.53
N LEU A 280 9.65 10.63 -5.07
CA LEU A 280 10.32 10.11 -3.87
C LEU A 280 9.46 10.26 -2.62
N SER A 281 8.86 11.44 -2.41
CA SER A 281 8.02 11.67 -1.24
C SER A 281 6.72 10.86 -1.26
N PHE A 282 6.05 10.75 -2.41
CA PHE A 282 4.84 9.91 -2.52
C PHE A 282 5.14 8.43 -2.41
N PHE A 283 6.30 7.97 -2.89
CA PHE A 283 6.71 6.58 -2.75
C PHE A 283 7.00 6.21 -1.29
N LEU A 284 7.77 7.03 -0.57
CA LEU A 284 8.22 6.71 0.78
C LEU A 284 7.25 7.17 1.88
N TRP A 285 6.52 8.28 1.66
CA TRP A 285 5.65 8.90 2.67
C TRP A 285 4.18 8.92 2.30
N SER A 286 3.82 8.58 1.05
CA SER A 286 2.48 8.78 0.50
C SER A 286 1.97 10.21 0.75
N SER A 287 2.85 11.21 0.63
CA SER A 287 2.59 12.62 0.94
C SER A 287 3.44 13.56 0.08
N ILE A 288 3.16 14.88 0.20
CA ILE A 288 3.92 15.93 -0.47
C ILE A 288 5.36 16.02 0.06
N PRO A 289 6.32 16.52 -0.76
CA PRO A 289 7.68 16.82 -0.32
C PRO A 289 7.72 17.79 0.87
N ASP A 290 8.67 17.59 1.76
CA ASP A 290 8.98 18.56 2.80
C ASP A 290 9.87 19.71 2.28
N ASP A 291 10.12 20.69 3.14
CA ASP A 291 10.86 21.89 2.76
C ASP A 291 12.31 21.60 2.35
N GLU A 292 12.95 20.59 2.95
CA GLU A 292 14.30 20.17 2.59
C GLU A 292 14.34 19.49 1.22
N LEU A 293 13.37 18.61 0.95
CA LEU A 293 13.27 17.94 -0.36
C LEU A 293 12.95 18.94 -1.48
N LEU A 294 12.10 19.95 -1.19
CA LEU A 294 11.84 21.06 -2.12
C LEU A 294 13.07 21.94 -2.31
N ARG A 295 13.89 22.16 -1.28
CA ARG A 295 15.14 22.92 -1.37
C ARG A 295 16.12 22.25 -2.34
N VAL A 296 16.42 20.97 -2.16
CA VAL A 296 17.33 20.23 -3.08
C VAL A 296 16.75 20.08 -4.48
N ALA A 297 15.42 20.12 -4.64
CA ALA A 297 14.77 20.16 -5.93
C ALA A 297 14.94 21.54 -6.60
N ARG A 298 14.76 22.63 -5.86
CA ARG A 298 14.93 24.02 -6.34
C ARG A 298 16.36 24.27 -6.81
N ASP A 299 17.34 23.76 -6.06
CA ASP A 299 18.76 23.88 -6.38
C ASP A 299 19.19 22.90 -7.49
N GLY A 300 18.32 21.98 -7.91
CA GLY A 300 18.62 20.94 -8.89
C GLY A 300 19.55 19.84 -8.37
N THR A 301 20.02 19.94 -7.14
CA THR A 301 21.01 19.01 -6.56
C THR A 301 20.47 17.62 -6.28
N ILE A 302 19.15 17.44 -6.21
CA ILE A 302 18.50 16.12 -6.05
C ILE A 302 18.86 15.14 -7.19
N LEU A 303 19.24 15.64 -8.35
CA LEU A 303 19.67 14.80 -9.49
C LEU A 303 21.10 14.26 -9.33
N ASN A 304 21.85 14.74 -8.34
CA ASN A 304 23.15 14.16 -7.99
C ASN A 304 22.92 12.84 -7.23
N PRO A 305 23.51 11.70 -7.66
CA PRO A 305 23.28 10.40 -7.02
C PRO A 305 23.54 10.40 -5.51
N LYS A 306 24.62 11.03 -5.04
CA LYS A 306 24.95 11.10 -3.60
C LYS A 306 23.92 11.88 -2.80
N ILE A 307 23.42 12.99 -3.35
CA ILE A 307 22.36 13.78 -2.71
C ILE A 307 21.05 12.99 -2.71
N TYR A 308 20.73 12.35 -3.85
CA TYR A 308 19.55 11.48 -3.94
C TYR A 308 19.58 10.37 -2.89
N GLU A 309 20.68 9.63 -2.78
CA GLU A 309 20.86 8.58 -1.76
C GLU A 309 20.72 9.12 -0.34
N SER A 310 21.31 10.29 -0.05
CA SER A 310 21.16 10.93 1.27
C SER A 310 19.73 11.33 1.58
N GLN A 311 18.96 11.78 0.59
CA GLN A 311 17.54 12.09 0.76
C GLN A 311 16.71 10.82 0.95
N VAL A 312 16.99 9.74 0.22
CA VAL A 312 16.34 8.43 0.44
C VAL A 312 16.56 7.95 1.88
N ALA A 313 17.80 7.96 2.37
CA ALA A 313 18.12 7.57 3.74
C ALA A 313 17.36 8.43 4.75
N ARG A 314 17.40 9.75 4.62
CA ARG A 314 16.68 10.70 5.49
C ARG A 314 15.17 10.44 5.50
N LEU A 315 14.58 10.18 4.34
CA LEU A 315 13.14 9.92 4.23
C LEU A 315 12.75 8.58 4.88
N LEU A 316 13.59 7.55 4.76
CA LEU A 316 13.39 6.26 5.41
C LEU A 316 13.52 6.37 6.94
N GLU A 317 14.42 7.21 7.45
CA GLU A 317 14.59 7.47 8.88
C GLU A 317 13.45 8.30 9.49
N SER A 318 12.60 8.92 8.66
CA SER A 318 11.45 9.69 9.14
C SER A 318 10.31 8.77 9.61
N PRO A 319 9.59 9.12 10.69
CA PRO A 319 8.37 8.40 11.10
C PRO A 319 7.28 8.34 10.01
N LYS A 320 7.32 9.21 9.01
CA LYS A 320 6.39 9.19 7.87
C LYS A 320 6.60 7.97 6.98
N SER A 321 7.78 7.35 6.99
CA SER A 321 8.08 6.12 6.23
C SER A 321 7.23 4.92 6.67
N LYS A 322 6.55 5.01 7.83
CA LYS A 322 5.53 4.05 8.24
C LYS A 322 4.45 3.82 7.17
N SER A 323 4.21 4.82 6.32
CA SER A 323 3.29 4.71 5.18
C SER A 323 3.64 3.56 4.21
N ILE A 324 4.92 3.15 4.15
CA ILE A 324 5.36 2.01 3.33
C ILE A 324 4.69 0.72 3.84
N ALA A 325 4.66 0.49 5.14
CA ALA A 325 3.96 -0.66 5.71
C ALA A 325 2.43 -0.48 5.67
N GLU A 326 1.92 0.68 6.07
CA GLU A 326 0.49 0.93 6.18
C GLU A 326 -0.25 0.95 4.85
N ASN A 327 0.38 1.48 3.80
CA ASN A 327 -0.22 1.66 2.49
C ASN A 327 0.32 0.65 1.46
N PHE A 328 1.64 0.64 1.23
CA PHE A 328 2.21 -0.25 0.21
C PHE A 328 2.16 -1.72 0.65
N ALA A 329 2.75 -2.11 1.80
CA ALA A 329 2.83 -3.52 2.18
C ALA A 329 1.43 -4.14 2.39
N ARG A 330 0.49 -3.41 2.97
CA ARG A 330 -0.90 -3.85 3.12
C ARG A 330 -1.54 -4.18 1.76
N GLN A 331 -1.39 -3.31 0.77
CA GLN A 331 -1.94 -3.49 -0.56
C GLN A 331 -1.17 -4.56 -1.35
N TRP A 332 0.16 -4.55 -1.29
CA TRP A 332 1.00 -5.57 -1.92
C TRP A 332 0.63 -6.97 -1.45
N LEU A 333 0.51 -7.19 -0.14
CA LEU A 333 0.12 -8.46 0.47
C LEU A 333 -1.39 -8.75 0.35
N ARG A 334 -2.17 -7.83 -0.24
CA ARG A 334 -3.64 -7.92 -0.42
C ARG A 334 -4.39 -8.19 0.89
N LEU A 335 -3.92 -7.66 2.02
CA LEU A 335 -4.47 -7.93 3.34
C LEU A 335 -5.94 -7.52 3.48
N ASP A 336 -6.44 -6.62 2.64
CA ASP A 336 -7.86 -6.22 2.62
C ASP A 336 -8.80 -7.39 2.27
N GLN A 337 -8.31 -8.42 1.58
CA GLN A 337 -9.10 -9.62 1.29
C GLN A 337 -9.51 -10.37 2.57
N LEU A 338 -8.80 -10.14 3.68
CA LEU A 338 -9.19 -10.71 4.97
C LEU A 338 -10.55 -10.19 5.46
N ILE A 339 -10.94 -8.96 5.09
CA ILE A 339 -12.22 -8.36 5.47
C ILE A 339 -13.40 -9.14 4.87
N THR A 340 -13.19 -9.70 3.68
CA THR A 340 -14.21 -10.49 2.94
C THR A 340 -14.07 -12.00 3.14
N ALA A 341 -13.04 -12.44 3.87
CA ALA A 341 -12.89 -13.85 4.22
C ALA A 341 -13.89 -14.24 5.32
N VAL A 342 -14.85 -15.10 4.97
CA VAL A 342 -15.93 -15.52 5.87
C VAL A 342 -15.88 -17.04 6.04
N PRO A 343 -15.15 -17.56 7.03
CA PRO A 343 -15.23 -18.98 7.40
C PRO A 343 -16.66 -19.42 7.72
N ASP A 344 -17.00 -20.67 7.50
CA ASP A 344 -18.33 -21.20 7.80
C ASP A 344 -18.63 -21.10 9.30
N PHE A 345 -19.82 -20.57 9.63
CA PHE A 345 -20.20 -20.31 11.02
C PHE A 345 -20.36 -21.59 11.83
N ASP A 346 -20.98 -22.61 11.27
CA ASP A 346 -21.29 -23.84 12.00
C ASP A 346 -20.02 -24.66 12.25
N ARG A 347 -19.11 -24.64 11.30
CA ARG A 347 -17.82 -25.34 11.40
C ARG A 347 -16.81 -24.61 12.28
N PHE A 348 -16.75 -23.27 12.18
CA PHE A 348 -15.74 -22.44 12.84
C PHE A 348 -16.34 -21.50 13.88
N GLN A 349 -17.23 -22.01 14.75
CA GLN A 349 -17.89 -21.23 15.81
C GLN A 349 -16.93 -20.45 16.70
N ILE A 350 -15.72 -20.98 16.93
CA ILE A 350 -14.68 -20.30 17.71
C ILE A 350 -14.21 -19.04 16.98
N TYR A 351 -14.08 -19.08 15.67
CA TYR A 351 -13.75 -17.90 14.88
C TYR A 351 -14.76 -16.78 15.16
N TYR A 352 -16.05 -17.07 15.17
CA TYR A 352 -17.10 -16.09 15.41
C TYR A 352 -17.31 -15.75 16.90
N SER A 353 -17.15 -16.69 17.82
CA SER A 353 -17.33 -16.42 19.24
C SER A 353 -16.18 -15.62 19.86
N ARG A 354 -14.99 -15.72 19.29
CA ARG A 354 -13.80 -15.00 19.79
C ARG A 354 -13.27 -13.97 18.82
N ILE A 355 -13.42 -14.22 17.52
CA ILE A 355 -12.99 -13.32 16.46
C ILE A 355 -14.19 -12.56 15.92
N GLY A 356 -15.33 -13.18 15.74
CA GLY A 356 -16.46 -12.66 15.00
C GLY A 356 -17.42 -11.81 15.83
N CYS A 357 -17.65 -12.09 17.12
CA CYS A 357 -18.36 -11.13 18.00
C CYS A 357 -17.53 -9.85 18.20
N GLU A 358 -16.26 -9.95 17.93
CA GLU A 358 -15.29 -8.88 17.86
C GLU A 358 -14.63 -8.83 16.49
N GLN A 359 -15.37 -9.22 15.44
CA GLN A 359 -14.94 -9.38 14.04
C GLN A 359 -14.14 -8.19 13.55
N TRP A 360 -14.51 -7.02 13.97
CA TRP A 360 -13.77 -5.79 13.76
C TRP A 360 -12.38 -5.76 14.43
N LYS A 361 -12.23 -6.51 15.52
CA LYS A 361 -10.97 -6.51 16.27
C LYS A 361 -10.02 -7.57 15.77
N PHE A 362 -10.52 -8.77 15.51
CA PHE A 362 -9.64 -9.91 15.35
C PHE A 362 -9.21 -10.14 13.89
N GLY A 363 -10.10 -10.03 12.93
CA GLY A 363 -9.75 -10.07 11.52
C GLY A 363 -8.68 -9.02 11.20
N LEU A 364 -8.86 -7.78 11.70
CA LEU A 364 -7.86 -6.72 11.58
C LEU A 364 -6.60 -6.99 12.41
N GLN A 365 -6.69 -7.65 13.54
CA GLN A 365 -5.51 -7.98 14.37
C GLN A 365 -4.59 -8.99 13.70
N THR A 366 -5.11 -9.93 12.93
CA THR A 366 -4.27 -10.86 12.18
C THR A 366 -3.44 -10.17 11.10
N MET A 367 -3.89 -9.02 10.59
CA MET A 367 -3.09 -8.18 9.67
C MET A 367 -1.86 -7.55 10.35
N ILE A 368 -1.89 -7.41 11.67
CA ILE A 368 -0.81 -6.75 12.42
C ILE A 368 0.47 -7.57 12.37
N GLU A 369 0.35 -8.90 12.42
CA GLU A 369 1.51 -9.80 12.36
C GLU A 369 2.40 -9.55 11.13
N PRO A 370 1.92 -9.67 9.88
CA PRO A 370 2.74 -9.41 8.71
C PRO A 370 3.16 -7.94 8.57
N LEU A 371 2.37 -6.98 9.05
CA LEU A 371 2.73 -5.56 9.00
C LEU A 371 3.87 -5.23 9.98
N LEU A 372 3.83 -5.74 11.22
CA LEU A 372 4.92 -5.55 12.18
C LEU A 372 6.19 -6.29 11.76
N LEU A 373 6.06 -7.46 11.15
CA LEU A 373 7.21 -8.16 10.56
C LEU A 373 7.85 -7.30 9.47
N PHE A 374 7.06 -6.74 8.56
CA PHE A 374 7.53 -5.84 7.50
C PHE A 374 8.21 -4.60 8.08
N GLU A 375 7.57 -3.92 9.04
CA GLU A 375 8.13 -2.74 9.71
C GLU A 375 9.47 -3.06 10.40
N SER A 376 9.57 -4.22 11.05
CA SER A 376 10.80 -4.63 11.73
C SER A 376 11.95 -4.90 10.77
N ILE A 377 11.67 -5.53 9.63
CA ILE A 377 12.66 -5.78 8.56
C ILE A 377 13.15 -4.44 7.99
N MET A 378 12.23 -3.53 7.72
CA MET A 378 12.55 -2.21 7.17
C MET A 378 13.37 -1.35 8.13
N VAL A 379 12.96 -1.26 9.41
CA VAL A 379 13.64 -0.42 10.41
C VAL A 379 15.02 -0.96 10.79
N GLU A 380 15.17 -2.28 10.84
CA GLU A 380 16.43 -2.94 11.23
C GLU A 380 17.34 -3.25 10.03
N ASP A 381 16.95 -2.82 8.82
CA ASP A 381 17.67 -3.08 7.56
C ASP A 381 18.03 -4.55 7.38
N ARG A 382 17.05 -5.43 7.60
CA ARG A 382 17.24 -6.87 7.52
C ARG A 382 16.98 -7.38 6.10
N SER A 383 17.44 -8.61 5.85
CA SER A 383 17.19 -9.28 4.58
C SER A 383 15.68 -9.37 4.29
N ILE A 384 15.26 -8.96 3.09
CA ILE A 384 13.89 -9.08 2.60
C ILE A 384 13.40 -10.55 2.56
N MET A 385 14.32 -11.51 2.51
CA MET A 385 13.99 -12.94 2.56
C MET A 385 13.25 -13.33 3.85
N LEU A 386 13.39 -12.54 4.92
CA LEU A 386 12.63 -12.73 6.16
C LEU A 386 11.12 -12.49 5.99
N LEU A 387 10.69 -11.86 4.91
CA LEU A 387 9.26 -11.79 4.59
C LEU A 387 8.68 -13.17 4.20
N VAL A 388 9.51 -14.04 3.65
CA VAL A 388 9.09 -15.39 3.22
C VAL A 388 9.49 -16.44 4.25
N ASP A 389 10.70 -16.34 4.79
CA ASP A 389 11.31 -17.34 5.66
C ASP A 389 11.90 -16.68 6.90
N SER A 390 11.02 -16.31 7.83
CA SER A 390 11.43 -15.69 9.10
C SER A 390 11.51 -16.71 10.23
N ASN A 391 12.52 -16.55 11.10
CA ASN A 391 12.65 -17.30 12.34
C ASN A 391 12.01 -16.59 13.55
N TYR A 392 11.28 -15.49 13.30
CA TYR A 392 10.51 -14.75 14.31
C TYR A 392 9.24 -14.15 13.71
N SER A 393 8.28 -13.84 14.58
CA SER A 393 7.09 -13.07 14.22
C SER A 393 6.66 -12.17 15.39
N TYR A 394 5.69 -11.28 15.14
CA TYR A 394 5.06 -10.43 16.16
C TYR A 394 3.66 -10.94 16.46
N ARG A 395 3.47 -11.55 17.62
CA ARG A 395 2.18 -12.13 18.03
C ARG A 395 1.79 -11.68 19.42
N SER A 396 0.50 -11.43 19.63
CA SER A 396 -0.06 -11.34 20.97
C SER A 396 -0.16 -12.73 21.60
N ASP A 397 -0.34 -12.80 22.93
CA ASP A 397 -0.54 -14.09 23.62
C ASP A 397 -1.78 -14.82 23.09
N GLU A 398 -2.82 -14.08 22.74
CA GLU A 398 -4.02 -14.64 22.13
C GLU A 398 -3.73 -15.25 20.77
N MET A 399 -3.04 -14.54 19.89
CA MET A 399 -2.64 -15.10 18.59
C MET A 399 -1.74 -16.31 18.74
N GLN A 400 -0.79 -16.28 19.66
CA GLN A 400 0.12 -17.41 19.87
C GLN A 400 -0.66 -18.65 20.33
N SER A 401 -1.67 -18.50 21.20
CA SER A 401 -2.52 -19.64 21.62
C SER A 401 -3.27 -20.30 20.47
N TRP A 402 -3.52 -19.56 19.41
CA TRP A 402 -4.15 -20.08 18.18
C TRP A 402 -3.18 -20.89 17.32
N TYR A 403 -1.99 -20.37 17.13
CA TYR A 403 -0.96 -21.12 16.42
C TYR A 403 -0.58 -22.42 17.15
N ASN A 404 -0.72 -22.47 18.49
CA ASN A 404 -0.44 -23.65 19.29
C ASN A 404 -1.63 -24.61 19.41
N ASP A 405 -2.77 -24.29 18.80
CA ASP A 405 -4.02 -25.07 18.96
C ASP A 405 -4.45 -25.29 20.44
N GLU A 406 -4.09 -24.35 21.30
CA GLU A 406 -4.32 -24.42 22.74
C GLU A 406 -5.72 -23.94 23.17
N ILE A 407 -6.59 -23.58 22.24
CA ILE A 407 -7.93 -23.08 22.52
C ILE A 407 -8.86 -24.27 22.70
N PRO A 408 -9.26 -24.62 23.93
CA PRO A 408 -10.12 -25.77 24.16
C PRO A 408 -11.51 -25.53 23.54
N PHE A 409 -11.92 -26.44 22.66
CA PHE A 409 -13.27 -26.52 22.14
C PHE A 409 -14.27 -26.60 23.31
N GLY A 410 -15.27 -25.73 23.30
CA GLY A 410 -16.44 -25.86 24.18
C GLY A 410 -16.35 -25.28 25.58
N LYS A 411 -15.27 -24.77 26.07
CA LYS A 411 -15.23 -24.03 27.33
C LYS A 411 -15.49 -22.55 27.08
N ARG A 412 -16.68 -22.05 27.49
CA ARG A 412 -16.93 -20.62 27.70
C ARG A 412 -15.88 -20.10 28.67
N GLN A 413 -14.73 -19.67 28.14
CA GLN A 413 -13.77 -18.97 28.99
C GLN A 413 -14.34 -17.61 29.32
N ASN A 414 -14.23 -17.27 30.61
CA ASN A 414 -14.66 -16.00 31.19
C ASN A 414 -14.24 -14.84 30.24
N ARG A 415 -15.23 -14.09 29.73
CA ARG A 415 -15.01 -12.90 28.87
C ARG A 415 -14.03 -11.87 29.46
N ASN A 416 -13.76 -11.96 30.76
CA ASN A 416 -12.88 -11.05 31.49
C ASN A 416 -11.37 -11.38 31.37
N ARG A 417 -10.97 -12.46 30.71
CA ARG A 417 -9.56 -12.84 30.63
C ARG A 417 -8.76 -12.10 29.55
N PHE A 418 -9.42 -11.57 28.52
CA PHE A 418 -8.73 -10.80 27.49
C PHE A 418 -9.08 -9.34 27.65
N ASN A 419 -8.08 -8.52 27.95
CA ASN A 419 -8.26 -7.08 27.99
C ASN A 419 -8.59 -6.58 26.57
N THR A 420 -9.89 -6.45 26.30
CA THR A 420 -10.40 -6.02 24.99
C THR A 420 -10.00 -4.60 24.64
N ASN A 421 -9.38 -3.85 25.55
CA ASN A 421 -8.99 -2.45 25.35
C ASN A 421 -7.56 -2.27 24.81
N SER A 422 -6.69 -3.27 24.96
CA SER A 422 -5.35 -3.23 24.42
C SER A 422 -4.76 -4.63 24.29
N GLN A 423 -3.87 -4.83 23.32
CA GLN A 423 -3.08 -6.05 23.16
C GLN A 423 -1.61 -5.70 23.01
N THR A 424 -0.76 -6.60 23.49
CA THR A 424 0.69 -6.48 23.37
C THR A 424 1.17 -7.51 22.37
N PHE A 425 1.77 -7.03 21.28
CA PHE A 425 2.43 -7.84 20.27
C PHE A 425 3.90 -7.93 20.60
N THR A 426 4.40 -9.14 20.80
CA THR A 426 5.78 -9.39 21.19
C THR A 426 6.50 -10.14 20.08
N ARG A 427 7.75 -9.76 19.81
CA ARG A 427 8.64 -10.51 18.92
C ARG A 427 8.93 -11.87 19.55
N ARG A 428 8.51 -12.92 18.86
CA ARG A 428 8.66 -14.31 19.31
C ARG A 428 9.53 -15.06 18.33
N SER A 429 10.49 -15.82 18.85
CA SER A 429 11.19 -16.83 18.06
C SER A 429 10.24 -17.95 17.69
N LEU A 430 10.30 -18.41 16.45
CA LEU A 430 9.42 -19.45 15.94
C LEU A 430 10.10 -20.82 16.08
N PRO A 431 9.34 -21.86 16.49
CA PRO A 431 9.89 -23.20 16.73
C PRO A 431 10.25 -23.92 15.43
N SER A 432 9.65 -23.52 14.32
CA SER A 432 9.90 -24.12 13.01
C SER A 432 9.70 -23.12 11.88
N ARG A 433 10.29 -23.41 10.72
CA ARG A 433 10.09 -22.63 9.48
C ARG A 433 8.66 -22.72 8.93
N ARG A 434 7.84 -23.64 9.41
CA ARG A 434 6.43 -23.79 8.99
C ARG A 434 5.54 -22.63 9.42
N GLU A 435 6.01 -21.80 10.34
CA GLU A 435 5.24 -20.67 10.88
C GLU A 435 5.87 -19.31 10.53
N GLY A 436 6.94 -19.29 9.74
CA GLY A 436 7.71 -18.08 9.46
C GLY A 436 7.27 -17.33 8.21
N GLY A 437 7.33 -15.99 8.28
CA GLY A 437 7.06 -15.11 7.16
C GLY A 437 5.58 -14.83 6.90
N VAL A 438 5.32 -14.05 5.84
CA VAL A 438 3.97 -13.58 5.51
C VAL A 438 3.08 -14.68 4.90
N ILE A 439 3.68 -15.69 4.27
CA ILE A 439 2.94 -16.77 3.57
C ILE A 439 2.17 -17.64 4.58
N THR A 440 2.76 -17.91 5.74
CA THR A 440 2.20 -18.76 6.78
C THR A 440 1.51 -17.98 7.90
N SER A 441 1.40 -16.66 7.75
CA SER A 441 0.68 -15.83 8.72
C SER A 441 -0.81 -16.15 8.76
N ALA A 442 -1.43 -16.02 9.94
CA ALA A 442 -2.87 -16.24 10.11
C ALA A 442 -3.71 -15.43 9.13
N ALA A 443 -3.29 -14.20 8.81
CA ALA A 443 -3.95 -13.36 7.81
C ALA A 443 -3.97 -14.03 6.44
N THR A 444 -2.81 -14.45 5.94
CA THR A 444 -2.68 -15.07 4.61
C THR A 444 -3.43 -16.40 4.57
N LEU A 445 -3.27 -17.24 5.59
CA LEU A 445 -3.95 -18.53 5.64
C LEU A 445 -5.48 -18.37 5.64
N THR A 446 -6.01 -17.37 6.36
CA THR A 446 -7.45 -17.12 6.42
C THR A 446 -7.99 -16.57 5.09
N MET A 447 -7.36 -15.52 4.54
CA MET A 447 -7.86 -14.89 3.30
C MET A 447 -7.73 -15.77 2.05
N THR A 448 -6.86 -16.79 2.11
CA THR A 448 -6.68 -17.76 1.01
C THR A 448 -7.40 -19.07 1.24
N SER A 449 -8.25 -19.18 2.24
CA SER A 449 -9.08 -20.35 2.52
C SER A 449 -10.48 -20.22 1.91
N GLU A 450 -11.12 -21.37 1.70
CA GLU A 450 -12.55 -21.47 1.41
C GLU A 450 -13.35 -21.41 2.73
N PRO A 451 -14.66 -21.15 2.69
CA PRO A 451 -15.46 -21.10 3.92
C PRO A 451 -15.36 -22.36 4.77
N LEU A 452 -15.38 -23.53 4.14
CA LEU A 452 -15.40 -24.82 4.83
C LEU A 452 -14.04 -25.49 5.00
N ARG A 453 -13.01 -25.06 4.27
CA ARG A 453 -11.70 -25.72 4.26
C ARG A 453 -10.56 -24.78 3.86
N THR A 454 -9.34 -25.21 4.14
CA THR A 454 -8.16 -24.57 3.54
C THR A 454 -8.10 -24.78 2.02
N SER A 455 -7.52 -23.83 1.30
CA SER A 455 -7.35 -23.92 -0.15
C SER A 455 -5.90 -23.71 -0.56
N PRO A 456 -5.12 -24.79 -0.70
CA PRO A 456 -3.76 -24.73 -1.24
C PRO A 456 -3.71 -24.08 -2.62
N ILE A 457 -4.71 -24.31 -3.47
CA ILE A 457 -4.82 -23.72 -4.81
C ILE A 457 -4.85 -22.19 -4.71
N ARG A 458 -5.77 -21.63 -3.91
CA ARG A 458 -5.86 -20.17 -3.70
C ARG A 458 -4.59 -19.60 -3.10
N ARG A 459 -4.01 -20.31 -2.14
CA ARG A 459 -2.75 -19.87 -1.51
C ARG A 459 -1.59 -19.90 -2.49
N GLY A 460 -1.47 -20.96 -3.30
CA GLY A 460 -0.46 -21.06 -4.34
C GLY A 460 -0.60 -19.96 -5.40
N ALA A 461 -1.82 -19.71 -5.86
CA ALA A 461 -2.11 -18.61 -6.79
C ALA A 461 -1.77 -17.24 -6.17
N TRP A 462 -2.07 -17.04 -4.86
CA TRP A 462 -1.68 -15.81 -4.14
C TRP A 462 -0.16 -15.67 -4.06
N VAL A 463 0.59 -16.73 -3.72
CA VAL A 463 2.05 -16.71 -3.67
C VAL A 463 2.63 -16.40 -5.06
N ALA A 464 2.15 -17.08 -6.09
CA ALA A 464 2.59 -16.83 -7.47
C ALA A 464 2.37 -15.37 -7.89
N THR A 465 1.19 -14.82 -7.57
CA THR A 465 0.81 -13.46 -7.95
C THR A 465 1.52 -12.40 -7.10
N VAL A 466 1.47 -12.55 -5.77
CA VAL A 466 1.87 -11.49 -4.82
C VAL A 466 3.38 -11.51 -4.57
N ILE A 467 3.97 -12.68 -4.40
CA ILE A 467 5.40 -12.81 -4.08
C ILE A 467 6.25 -12.84 -5.35
N PHE A 468 5.82 -13.62 -6.34
CA PHE A 468 6.60 -13.81 -7.58
C PHE A 468 6.18 -12.90 -8.74
N ASN A 469 5.07 -12.16 -8.61
CA ASN A 469 4.47 -11.34 -9.68
C ASN A 469 4.23 -12.15 -10.99
N LYS A 470 3.85 -13.43 -10.84
CA LYS A 470 3.52 -14.36 -11.93
C LYS A 470 2.12 -14.90 -11.69
N PRO A 471 1.06 -14.11 -11.98
CA PRO A 471 -0.31 -14.59 -11.82
C PRO A 471 -0.56 -15.80 -12.71
N PRO A 472 -1.21 -16.85 -12.21
CA PRO A 472 -1.63 -17.98 -13.05
C PRO A 472 -2.64 -17.47 -14.09
N PRO A 473 -2.76 -18.15 -15.25
CA PRO A 473 -3.80 -17.83 -16.21
C PRO A 473 -5.19 -17.99 -15.57
N PRO A 474 -6.21 -17.29 -16.09
CA PRO A 474 -7.57 -17.45 -15.60
C PRO A 474 -8.00 -18.93 -15.70
N PRO A 475 -8.77 -19.43 -14.71
CA PRO A 475 -9.24 -20.80 -14.76
C PRO A 475 -10.16 -21.01 -15.97
N PRO A 476 -10.28 -22.25 -16.47
CA PRO A 476 -11.22 -22.56 -17.55
C PRO A 476 -12.67 -22.33 -17.09
N ASP A 477 -13.57 -22.06 -18.05
CA ASP A 477 -14.98 -21.73 -17.77
C ASP A 477 -15.72 -22.86 -17.04
N ILE A 478 -15.29 -24.09 -17.22
CA ILE A 478 -15.85 -25.27 -16.54
C ILE A 478 -14.77 -25.88 -15.65
N ILE A 479 -14.90 -25.65 -14.34
CA ILE A 479 -14.04 -26.27 -13.34
C ILE A 479 -14.81 -27.43 -12.70
N PRO A 480 -14.28 -28.69 -12.69
CA PRO A 480 -14.86 -29.75 -11.89
C PRO A 480 -14.90 -29.31 -10.41
N GLU A 481 -16.08 -29.39 -9.81
CA GLU A 481 -16.22 -29.03 -8.38
C GLU A 481 -15.36 -29.99 -7.53
N ILE A 482 -14.45 -29.40 -6.76
CA ILE A 482 -13.79 -30.13 -5.69
C ILE A 482 -14.74 -30.06 -4.50
N GLU A 483 -15.15 -31.24 -4.00
CA GLU A 483 -16.05 -31.35 -2.86
C GLU A 483 -15.59 -30.41 -1.71
N GLN A 484 -16.49 -29.52 -1.29
CA GLN A 484 -16.15 -28.43 -0.37
C GLN A 484 -16.09 -28.89 1.09
N ASP A 485 -16.79 -29.95 1.46
CA ASP A 485 -16.85 -30.47 2.82
C ASP A 485 -15.76 -31.53 3.08
N ASP A 486 -14.76 -31.14 3.88
CA ASP A 486 -13.68 -32.04 4.27
C ASP A 486 -14.12 -33.12 5.27
N VAL A 487 -15.20 -32.91 6.03
CA VAL A 487 -15.63 -33.82 7.10
C VAL A 487 -16.03 -35.18 6.55
N GLU A 488 -16.79 -35.21 5.46
CA GLU A 488 -17.19 -36.47 4.80
C GLU A 488 -15.99 -37.22 4.20
N ILE A 489 -14.96 -36.50 3.84
CA ILE A 489 -13.79 -37.05 3.15
C ILE A 489 -12.73 -37.48 4.16
N GLU A 490 -12.53 -36.75 5.22
CA GLU A 490 -11.69 -37.17 6.35
C GLU A 490 -12.21 -38.48 6.96
N LYS A 491 -13.53 -38.69 7.00
CA LYS A 491 -14.15 -39.98 7.37
C LYS A 491 -13.75 -41.12 6.45
N LYS A 492 -13.44 -40.83 5.19
CA LYS A 492 -12.96 -41.83 4.20
C LYS A 492 -11.44 -42.03 4.23
N GLY A 493 -10.71 -41.29 5.12
CA GLY A 493 -9.26 -41.39 5.24
C GLY A 493 -8.45 -40.79 4.09
N ILE A 494 -9.09 -40.00 3.20
CA ILE A 494 -8.44 -39.36 2.05
C ILE A 494 -8.03 -37.95 2.43
N THR A 495 -6.75 -37.60 2.31
CA THR A 495 -6.24 -36.26 2.59
C THR A 495 -6.56 -35.29 1.44
N LEU A 496 -6.65 -33.98 1.75
CA LEU A 496 -6.82 -32.94 0.71
C LEU A 496 -5.70 -33.00 -0.34
N ARG A 497 -4.47 -33.29 0.06
CA ARG A 497 -3.34 -33.46 -0.87
C ARG A 497 -3.58 -34.61 -1.87
N GLN A 498 -4.07 -35.75 -1.42
CA GLN A 498 -4.38 -36.87 -2.29
C GLN A 498 -5.49 -36.53 -3.30
N ARG A 499 -6.49 -35.75 -2.87
CA ARG A 499 -7.56 -35.30 -3.79
C ARG A 499 -7.05 -34.34 -4.85
N LEU A 500 -6.17 -33.43 -4.49
CA LEU A 500 -5.57 -32.49 -5.44
C LEU A 500 -4.65 -33.19 -6.43
N VAL A 501 -3.96 -34.27 -6.03
CA VAL A 501 -3.19 -35.11 -6.96
C VAL A 501 -4.12 -35.76 -7.98
N ALA A 502 -5.24 -36.33 -7.55
CA ALA A 502 -6.23 -36.91 -8.48
C ALA A 502 -6.81 -35.85 -9.46
N HIS A 503 -7.00 -34.60 -8.99
CA HIS A 503 -7.44 -33.51 -9.86
C HIS A 503 -6.38 -33.12 -10.92
N GLN A 504 -5.11 -33.34 -10.65
CA GLN A 504 -4.00 -33.08 -11.58
C GLN A 504 -3.85 -34.17 -12.66
N GLU A 505 -4.55 -35.31 -12.56
CA GLU A 505 -4.54 -36.35 -13.60
C GLU A 505 -5.20 -35.87 -14.90
N ASN A 506 -6.02 -34.84 -14.85
CA ASN A 506 -6.54 -34.18 -16.04
C ASN A 506 -5.50 -33.22 -16.62
N GLU A 507 -5.06 -33.46 -17.85
CA GLU A 507 -4.00 -32.68 -18.53
C GLU A 507 -4.32 -31.18 -18.60
N SER A 508 -5.58 -30.81 -18.79
CA SER A 508 -5.99 -29.40 -18.82
C SER A 508 -5.80 -28.69 -17.46
N CYS A 509 -5.97 -29.43 -16.36
CA CYS A 509 -5.79 -28.92 -15.01
C CYS A 509 -4.32 -28.97 -14.59
N ALA A 510 -3.59 -30.00 -14.97
CA ALA A 510 -2.20 -30.27 -14.60
C ALA A 510 -1.26 -29.11 -14.96
N SER A 511 -1.45 -28.47 -16.12
CA SER A 511 -0.58 -27.40 -16.61
C SER A 511 -0.50 -26.19 -15.66
N CYS A 512 -1.59 -25.86 -14.97
CA CYS A 512 -1.65 -24.79 -13.98
C CYS A 512 -1.30 -25.30 -12.57
N HIS A 513 -1.88 -26.45 -12.17
CA HIS A 513 -1.74 -26.98 -10.82
C HIS A 513 -0.31 -27.39 -10.47
N LYS A 514 0.48 -27.92 -11.42
CA LYS A 514 1.91 -28.20 -11.23
C LYS A 514 2.71 -26.97 -10.80
N LYS A 515 2.27 -25.77 -11.18
CA LYS A 515 2.97 -24.49 -10.86
C LYS A 515 2.48 -23.85 -9.56
N ILE A 516 1.18 -23.94 -9.26
CA ILE A 516 0.59 -23.24 -8.12
C ILE A 516 0.49 -24.11 -6.87
N ASP A 517 0.16 -25.41 -6.99
CA ASP A 517 -0.04 -26.26 -5.82
C ASP A 517 1.20 -26.42 -4.93
N PRO A 518 2.43 -26.59 -5.48
CA PRO A 518 3.64 -26.65 -4.64
C PRO A 518 3.87 -25.40 -3.81
N LEU A 519 3.38 -24.23 -4.27
CA LEU A 519 3.48 -22.96 -3.55
C LEU A 519 2.42 -22.83 -2.45
N GLY A 520 1.39 -23.65 -2.49
CA GLY A 520 0.25 -23.58 -1.58
C GLY A 520 0.26 -24.59 -0.43
N PHE A 521 1.15 -25.59 -0.48
CA PHE A 521 1.22 -26.65 0.54
C PHE A 521 2.27 -26.34 1.65
#